data_64bbdb264525810ea29bf9cdce1c281d
#
_entry.id   64bbdb264525810ea29bf9cdce1c281d
#
_cell.length_a   1.000
_cell.length_b   1.000
_cell.length_c   1.000
_cell.angle_alpha   90.00
_cell.angle_beta   90.00
_cell.angle_gamma   90.00
#
_symmetry.space_group_name_H-M   'P 1'
#
loop_
_entity.id
_entity.type
_entity.pdbx_description
1 polymer ?
#
loop_
_entity_poly.entity_id
_entity_poly.type
_entity_poly.pdbx_seq_one_letter_code
_entity_poly.pdbx_strand_id
1 'polypeptide(L)'
;MRLASFQITHFRSINDSGPIELSRITTILGRNDTGKSNLLRALHSLNPAEGPVSALSPIKNFPRHRRLSECTADTPVVHTRWRLEPQEQAELVRMLPRASGVSHVTAGRGYGPARWAGLEGLGDLSIDVGDAKGKIRKIVPAVKAAAEKLADELRAPLEQAADAFDGAMILNPDLLKWSEGAQLALAALRQALAAAGAELADKPAQMVTELEELSLSIVSDGPALARAKAWILERLPRFVFVDEYPALQGRQNIADYLSSEARDHLSSAQRSFGTLCRAAGLDPRELHALHERGDQATRNQLVNRAGAAMTAEIRRLWKDRPLKVRFNLDGDEFDTLVSDPGGAYEVEVGLDERSRGFQWFFAFHVAFFAGLRGEAGEQGDGAIVLLLDEPGLHLHPRSQADLLAHFEQDFAQQIVYTTHSPFMVPAGEKASVRIAQLEGGAGTTLSSRELAAIAGNARIGALFDLAQEPSAAATVPAEPAVAAAAA
;
A
#
# COMPACT_ATOMS: atom_id res chain seq x y z
N MET A 1 4.69 -1.80 8.20
CA MET A 1 4.11 -2.94 7.40
C MET A 1 5.00 -3.23 6.21
N ARG A 2 5.12 -4.51 5.84
CA ARG A 2 5.89 -4.95 4.67
C ARG A 2 4.99 -5.69 3.68
N LEU A 3 5.04 -5.32 2.40
CA LEU A 3 4.26 -5.96 1.34
C LEU A 3 4.77 -7.40 1.15
N ALA A 4 3.92 -8.38 1.45
CA ALA A 4 4.25 -9.80 1.35
C ALA A 4 3.91 -10.35 -0.04
N SER A 5 2.73 -10.01 -0.54
CA SER A 5 2.30 -10.36 -1.88
C SER A 5 1.27 -9.37 -2.42
N PHE A 6 1.08 -9.40 -3.74
CA PHE A 6 -0.02 -8.69 -4.40
C PHE A 6 -0.61 -9.53 -5.54
N GLN A 7 -1.84 -9.21 -5.90
CA GLN A 7 -2.54 -9.78 -7.06
C GLN A 7 -3.25 -8.65 -7.80
N ILE A 8 -3.16 -8.66 -9.10
CA ILE A 8 -3.83 -7.71 -9.98
C ILE A 8 -4.87 -8.44 -10.81
N THR A 9 -6.08 -7.89 -10.86
CA THR A 9 -7.18 -8.42 -11.66
C THR A 9 -7.80 -7.33 -12.51
N HIS A 10 -8.38 -7.69 -13.64
CA HIS A 10 -9.17 -6.81 -14.52
C HIS A 10 -8.50 -5.46 -14.87
N PHE A 11 -7.20 -5.48 -15.14
CA PHE A 11 -6.46 -4.25 -15.48
C PHE A 11 -5.70 -4.38 -16.80
N ARG A 12 -6.14 -3.68 -17.84
CA ARG A 12 -5.54 -3.65 -19.19
C ARG A 12 -5.33 -5.03 -19.79
N SER A 13 -4.07 -5.50 -19.88
CA SER A 13 -3.73 -6.85 -20.40
C SER A 13 -3.89 -7.94 -19.34
N ILE A 14 -4.17 -7.59 -18.09
CA ILE A 14 -4.20 -8.53 -16.97
C ILE A 14 -5.64 -8.91 -16.68
N ASN A 15 -5.99 -10.18 -16.84
CA ASN A 15 -7.25 -10.74 -16.35
C ASN A 15 -7.13 -11.10 -14.87
N ASP A 16 -6.12 -11.90 -14.56
CA ASP A 16 -5.72 -12.28 -13.20
C ASP A 16 -4.24 -12.66 -13.22
N SER A 17 -3.42 -11.96 -12.44
CA SER A 17 -1.99 -12.26 -12.33
C SER A 17 -1.70 -13.47 -11.43
N GLY A 18 -2.69 -13.95 -10.68
CA GLY A 18 -2.44 -14.78 -9.51
C GLY A 18 -1.68 -14.01 -8.41
N PRO A 19 -1.50 -14.63 -7.23
CA PRO A 19 -0.73 -14.03 -6.14
C PRO A 19 0.77 -14.01 -6.46
N ILE A 20 1.38 -12.84 -6.31
CA ILE A 20 2.79 -12.59 -6.58
C ILE A 20 3.49 -12.35 -5.24
N GLU A 21 4.22 -13.36 -4.77
CA GLU A 21 5.01 -13.24 -3.54
C GLU A 21 6.22 -12.34 -3.75
N LEU A 22 6.50 -11.50 -2.76
CA LEU A 22 7.55 -10.49 -2.81
C LEU A 22 8.64 -10.74 -1.78
N SER A 23 9.86 -10.37 -2.15
CA SER A 23 10.99 -10.18 -1.24
C SER A 23 11.30 -8.70 -1.07
N ARG A 24 12.44 -8.34 -0.45
CA ARG A 24 12.86 -6.94 -0.36
C ARG A 24 13.10 -6.33 -1.75
N ILE A 25 13.69 -7.12 -2.64
CA ILE A 25 13.88 -6.75 -4.05
C ILE A 25 13.18 -7.81 -4.89
N THR A 26 12.24 -7.40 -5.71
CA THR A 26 11.52 -8.29 -6.62
C THR A 26 11.63 -7.77 -8.03
N THR A 27 12.15 -8.62 -8.90
CA THR A 27 12.32 -8.35 -10.33
C THR A 27 11.21 -9.04 -11.11
N ILE A 28 10.54 -8.29 -11.98
CA ILE A 28 9.57 -8.83 -12.94
C ILE A 28 10.24 -8.81 -14.31
N LEU A 29 10.76 -9.98 -14.72
CA LEU A 29 11.44 -10.18 -15.99
C LEU A 29 10.43 -10.59 -17.09
N GLY A 30 10.57 -10.11 -18.29
CA GLY A 30 9.73 -10.53 -19.41
C GLY A 30 10.00 -9.73 -20.69
N ARG A 31 9.50 -10.25 -21.81
CA ARG A 31 9.58 -9.56 -23.10
C ARG A 31 8.80 -8.23 -23.08
N ASN A 32 9.07 -7.38 -24.08
CA ASN A 32 8.26 -6.20 -24.30
C ASN A 32 6.79 -6.61 -24.54
N ASP A 33 5.87 -5.75 -24.11
CA ASP A 33 4.42 -5.92 -24.26
C ASP A 33 3.79 -7.10 -23.48
N THR A 34 4.53 -7.74 -22.56
CA THR A 34 3.95 -8.78 -21.69
C THR A 34 3.10 -8.23 -20.53
N GLY A 35 2.94 -6.91 -20.42
CA GLY A 35 2.11 -6.30 -19.40
C GLY A 35 2.82 -5.98 -18.08
N LYS A 36 4.15 -6.05 -18.00
CA LYS A 36 4.94 -5.74 -16.81
C LYS A 36 4.61 -4.37 -16.20
N SER A 37 4.63 -3.32 -17.02
CA SER A 37 4.29 -1.95 -16.60
C SER A 37 2.84 -1.83 -16.11
N ASN A 38 1.93 -2.64 -16.64
CA ASN A 38 0.53 -2.65 -16.20
C ASN A 38 0.38 -3.18 -14.77
N LEU A 39 1.21 -4.16 -14.36
CA LEU A 39 1.26 -4.66 -12.98
C LEU A 39 1.65 -3.55 -12.00
N LEU A 40 2.76 -2.83 -12.30
CA LEU A 40 3.23 -1.75 -11.44
C LEU A 40 2.25 -0.58 -11.39
N ARG A 41 1.65 -0.20 -12.53
CA ARG A 41 0.65 0.89 -12.60
C ARG A 41 -0.62 0.55 -11.83
N ALA A 42 -1.09 -0.70 -11.89
CA ALA A 42 -2.21 -1.17 -11.10
C ALA A 42 -1.88 -1.09 -9.60
N LEU A 43 -0.74 -1.66 -9.19
CA LEU A 43 -0.29 -1.67 -7.80
C LEU A 43 -0.13 -0.23 -7.24
N HIS A 44 0.50 0.67 -8.02
CA HIS A 44 0.65 2.08 -7.67
C HIS A 44 -0.69 2.75 -7.35
N SER A 45 -1.77 2.39 -8.07
CA SER A 45 -3.08 2.99 -7.89
C SER A 45 -3.69 2.78 -6.51
N LEU A 46 -3.20 1.79 -5.73
CA LEU A 46 -3.73 1.49 -4.39
C LEU A 46 -3.42 2.58 -3.37
N ASN A 47 -2.18 3.08 -3.35
CA ASN A 47 -1.73 4.11 -2.40
C ASN A 47 -0.58 4.95 -2.98
N PRO A 48 -0.84 5.79 -4.00
CA PRO A 48 0.20 6.58 -4.65
C PRO A 48 0.85 7.57 -3.69
N ALA A 49 2.16 7.78 -3.82
CA ALA A 49 2.89 8.79 -3.05
C ALA A 49 2.51 10.22 -3.50
N GLU A 50 2.07 10.36 -4.74
CA GLU A 50 1.69 11.63 -5.34
C GLU A 50 0.17 11.71 -5.54
N GLY A 51 -0.46 12.64 -4.84
CA GLY A 51 -1.88 12.93 -4.97
C GLY A 51 -2.82 11.90 -4.30
N PRO A 52 -4.12 12.17 -4.32
CA PRO A 52 -5.13 11.31 -3.71
C PRO A 52 -5.41 10.06 -4.56
N VAL A 53 -5.94 9.03 -3.91
CA VAL A 53 -6.46 7.84 -4.61
C VAL A 53 -7.70 8.23 -5.40
N SER A 54 -7.63 8.18 -6.73
CA SER A 54 -8.71 8.54 -7.64
C SER A 54 -9.36 7.30 -8.28
N ALA A 55 -10.57 7.46 -8.80
CA ALA A 55 -11.25 6.41 -9.56
C ALA A 55 -10.45 6.04 -10.83
N LEU A 56 -10.42 4.76 -11.16
CA LEU A 56 -9.81 4.27 -12.39
C LEU A 56 -10.80 4.43 -13.56
N SER A 57 -10.29 4.87 -14.72
CA SER A 57 -11.12 4.99 -15.92
C SER A 57 -11.38 3.61 -16.53
N PRO A 58 -12.62 3.13 -16.62
CA PRO A 58 -12.92 1.84 -17.27
C PRO A 58 -12.48 1.81 -18.74
N ILE A 59 -12.66 2.90 -19.47
CA ILE A 59 -12.27 2.99 -20.90
C ILE A 59 -10.77 2.79 -21.11
N LYS A 60 -9.92 3.30 -20.17
CA LYS A 60 -8.46 3.23 -20.28
C LYS A 60 -7.87 1.98 -19.65
N ASN A 61 -8.52 1.45 -18.60
CA ASN A 61 -7.89 0.48 -17.72
C ASN A 61 -8.58 -0.89 -17.69
N PHE A 62 -9.86 -1.01 -18.11
CA PHE A 62 -10.53 -2.32 -18.15
C PHE A 62 -10.03 -3.16 -19.34
N PRO A 63 -9.94 -4.49 -19.22
CA PRO A 63 -9.49 -5.35 -20.31
C PRO A 63 -10.34 -5.19 -21.57
N ARG A 64 -9.71 -4.87 -22.70
CA ARG A 64 -10.40 -4.49 -23.93
C ARG A 64 -11.22 -5.61 -24.58
N HIS A 65 -10.92 -6.87 -24.27
CA HIS A 65 -11.67 -8.02 -24.76
C HIS A 65 -12.97 -8.28 -23.98
N ARG A 66 -13.16 -7.60 -22.84
CA ARG A 66 -14.37 -7.69 -22.01
C ARG A 66 -15.32 -6.51 -22.29
N ARG A 67 -16.58 -6.68 -21.94
CA ARG A 67 -17.59 -5.63 -22.10
C ARG A 67 -17.48 -4.61 -20.98
N LEU A 68 -17.47 -3.32 -21.33
CA LEU A 68 -17.42 -2.24 -20.33
C LEU A 68 -18.57 -2.27 -19.33
N SER A 69 -19.73 -2.84 -19.72
CA SER A 69 -20.88 -3.03 -18.82
C SER A 69 -20.61 -4.00 -17.67
N GLU A 70 -19.56 -4.80 -17.74
CA GLU A 70 -19.11 -5.71 -16.66
C GLU A 70 -18.29 -4.97 -15.59
N CYS A 71 -17.83 -3.76 -15.89
CA CYS A 71 -17.01 -2.96 -14.99
C CYS A 71 -17.88 -2.10 -14.09
N THR A 72 -17.81 -2.34 -12.80
CA THR A 72 -18.46 -1.52 -11.75
C THR A 72 -17.39 -0.85 -10.88
N ALA A 73 -17.79 0.06 -10.01
CA ALA A 73 -16.87 0.67 -9.04
C ALA A 73 -16.19 -0.37 -8.13
N ASP A 74 -16.87 -1.47 -7.83
CA ASP A 74 -16.41 -2.55 -6.95
C ASP A 74 -15.66 -3.66 -7.69
N THR A 75 -15.59 -3.61 -9.04
CA THR A 75 -14.79 -4.60 -9.81
C THR A 75 -13.36 -4.59 -9.29
N PRO A 76 -12.84 -5.72 -8.74
CA PRO A 76 -11.55 -5.74 -8.06
C PRO A 76 -10.41 -5.50 -9.04
N VAL A 77 -9.42 -4.73 -8.62
CA VAL A 77 -8.21 -4.43 -9.41
C VAL A 77 -6.96 -4.82 -8.65
N VAL A 78 -6.84 -4.40 -7.41
CA VAL A 78 -5.64 -4.64 -6.60
C VAL A 78 -6.04 -5.32 -5.30
N HIS A 79 -5.37 -6.41 -5.01
CA HIS A 79 -5.40 -7.09 -3.72
C HIS A 79 -3.96 -7.21 -3.22
N THR A 80 -3.69 -6.81 -1.99
CA THR A 80 -2.36 -6.86 -1.37
C THR A 80 -2.43 -7.54 -0.02
N ARG A 81 -1.34 -8.22 0.32
CA ARG A 81 -1.13 -8.85 1.61
C ARG A 81 0.11 -8.25 2.26
N TRP A 82 -0.02 -7.82 3.51
CA TRP A 82 1.01 -7.09 4.25
C TRP A 82 1.35 -7.83 5.54
N ARG A 83 2.62 -8.00 5.81
CA ARG A 83 3.10 -8.50 7.09
C ARG A 83 3.26 -7.34 8.06
N LEU A 84 2.68 -7.48 9.24
CA LEU A 84 2.81 -6.51 10.32
C LEU A 84 4.17 -6.66 11.02
N GLU A 85 4.77 -5.55 11.38
CA GLU A 85 5.93 -5.51 12.27
C GLU A 85 5.46 -5.71 13.74
N PRO A 86 6.35 -6.16 14.65
CA PRO A 86 5.95 -6.47 16.03
C PRO A 86 5.27 -5.30 16.77
N GLN A 87 5.69 -4.07 16.53
CA GLN A 87 5.07 -2.88 17.12
C GLN A 87 3.66 -2.65 16.59
N GLU A 88 3.45 -2.83 15.28
CA GLU A 88 2.15 -2.70 14.63
C GLU A 88 1.17 -3.78 15.09
N GLN A 89 1.66 -5.02 15.31
CA GLN A 89 0.86 -6.09 15.91
C GLN A 89 0.41 -5.72 17.32
N ALA A 90 1.31 -5.19 18.15
CA ALA A 90 0.98 -4.77 19.51
C ALA A 90 -0.04 -3.62 19.53
N GLU A 91 0.04 -2.67 18.60
CA GLU A 91 -0.95 -1.59 18.46
C GLU A 91 -2.31 -2.14 18.01
N LEU A 92 -2.32 -3.05 17.05
CA LEU A 92 -3.54 -3.70 16.56
C LEU A 92 -4.25 -4.46 17.66
N VAL A 93 -3.51 -5.23 18.47
CA VAL A 93 -4.06 -5.98 19.62
C VAL A 93 -4.65 -5.06 20.68
N ARG A 94 -4.03 -3.90 20.94
CA ARG A 94 -4.58 -2.88 21.86
C ARG A 94 -5.93 -2.32 21.38
N MET A 95 -6.10 -2.16 20.06
CA MET A 95 -7.36 -1.69 19.47
C MET A 95 -8.42 -2.79 19.37
N LEU A 96 -7.98 -4.02 19.05
CA LEU A 96 -8.84 -5.18 18.80
C LEU A 96 -8.20 -6.42 19.44
N PRO A 97 -8.49 -6.74 20.71
CA PRO A 97 -7.81 -7.82 21.46
C PRO A 97 -7.84 -9.19 20.77
N ARG A 98 -8.93 -9.53 20.07
CA ARG A 98 -9.03 -10.81 19.34
C ARG A 98 -8.11 -10.89 18.10
N ALA A 99 -7.42 -9.80 17.75
CA ALA A 99 -6.40 -9.79 16.70
C ALA A 99 -5.02 -10.29 17.18
N SER A 100 -4.91 -10.89 18.36
CA SER A 100 -3.64 -11.39 18.92
C SER A 100 -2.91 -12.41 18.02
N GLY A 101 -3.64 -13.16 17.19
CA GLY A 101 -3.09 -14.08 16.20
C GLY A 101 -2.83 -13.47 14.82
N VAL A 102 -3.18 -12.22 14.61
CA VAL A 102 -3.07 -11.56 13.30
C VAL A 102 -1.63 -11.13 13.05
N SER A 103 -0.97 -11.75 12.09
CA SER A 103 0.37 -11.39 11.63
C SER A 103 0.36 -10.74 10.25
N HIS A 104 -0.73 -10.91 9.50
CA HIS A 104 -0.90 -10.36 8.17
C HIS A 104 -2.24 -9.64 8.04
N VAL A 105 -2.23 -8.58 7.26
CA VAL A 105 -3.43 -7.83 6.89
C VAL A 105 -3.52 -7.75 5.37
N THR A 106 -4.73 -7.57 4.87
CA THR A 106 -4.99 -7.40 3.45
C THR A 106 -5.51 -6.00 3.19
N ALA A 107 -5.19 -5.47 2.02
CA ALA A 107 -5.77 -4.23 1.54
C ALA A 107 -5.97 -4.31 0.03
N GLY A 108 -6.95 -3.58 -0.48
CA GLY A 108 -7.21 -3.58 -1.90
C GLY A 108 -8.13 -2.46 -2.33
N ARG A 109 -8.36 -2.42 -3.64
CA ARG A 109 -9.31 -1.50 -4.25
C ARG A 109 -9.94 -2.09 -5.51
N GLY A 110 -11.10 -1.56 -5.85
CA GLY A 110 -11.72 -1.73 -7.16
C GLY A 110 -11.47 -0.54 -8.08
N TYR A 111 -12.37 -0.35 -9.06
CA TYR A 111 -12.34 0.81 -9.97
C TYR A 111 -12.73 2.11 -9.29
N GLY A 112 -13.56 2.07 -8.25
CA GLY A 112 -13.88 3.24 -7.43
C GLY A 112 -12.67 3.74 -6.61
N PRO A 113 -12.75 4.93 -6.00
CA PRO A 113 -11.67 5.49 -5.19
C PRO A 113 -11.57 4.83 -3.81
N ALA A 114 -12.60 4.10 -3.38
CA ALA A 114 -12.63 3.44 -2.08
C ALA A 114 -11.60 2.31 -1.99
N ARG A 115 -10.92 2.25 -0.85
CA ARG A 115 -10.03 1.14 -0.48
C ARG A 115 -10.67 0.34 0.64
N TRP A 116 -10.32 -0.92 0.74
CA TRP A 116 -10.75 -1.80 1.80
C TRP A 116 -9.54 -2.44 2.50
N ALA A 117 -9.74 -2.84 3.76
CA ALA A 117 -8.77 -3.60 4.53
C ALA A 117 -9.43 -4.82 5.17
N GLY A 118 -8.63 -5.87 5.38
CA GLY A 118 -8.98 -7.09 6.06
C GLY A 118 -7.88 -7.55 7.01
N LEU A 119 -8.22 -8.43 7.94
CA LEU A 119 -7.30 -9.02 8.89
C LEU A 119 -7.28 -10.55 8.67
N GLU A 120 -6.12 -11.12 8.36
CA GLU A 120 -5.99 -12.56 8.17
C GLU A 120 -5.82 -13.27 9.51
N GLY A 121 -6.58 -14.37 9.71
CA GLY A 121 -6.52 -15.12 10.96
C GLY A 121 -7.11 -14.39 12.16
N LEU A 122 -8.02 -13.42 11.91
CA LEU A 122 -8.77 -12.79 12.98
C LEU A 122 -9.61 -13.87 13.67
N GLY A 123 -9.43 -14.02 14.98
CA GLY A 123 -10.21 -14.96 15.79
C GLY A 123 -11.71 -14.65 15.72
N ASP A 124 -12.54 -15.65 15.78
CA ASP A 124 -13.98 -15.46 15.86
C ASP A 124 -14.36 -14.69 17.14
N LEU A 125 -15.39 -13.89 17.03
CA LEU A 125 -16.02 -13.30 18.20
C LEU A 125 -16.78 -14.43 18.91
N SER A 126 -16.17 -14.99 19.95
CA SER A 126 -16.73 -16.08 20.72
C SER A 126 -16.77 -15.76 22.20
N ILE A 127 -17.74 -16.32 22.87
CA ILE A 127 -17.85 -16.27 24.34
C ILE A 127 -17.73 -17.69 24.89
N ASP A 128 -17.21 -17.81 26.08
CA ASP A 128 -17.34 -19.05 26.82
C ASP A 128 -18.79 -19.22 27.32
N VAL A 129 -19.56 -19.96 26.49
CA VAL A 129 -20.98 -20.22 26.75
C VAL A 129 -21.17 -20.97 28.08
N GLY A 130 -20.21 -21.84 28.44
CA GLY A 130 -20.27 -22.60 29.69
C GLY A 130 -20.09 -21.72 30.92
N ASP A 131 -19.12 -20.82 30.88
CA ASP A 131 -18.83 -19.88 31.94
C ASP A 131 -19.97 -18.86 32.08
N ALA A 132 -20.43 -18.26 30.98
CA ALA A 132 -21.54 -17.30 30.99
C ALA A 132 -22.81 -17.90 31.59
N LYS A 133 -23.22 -19.12 31.15
CA LYS A 133 -24.34 -19.86 31.73
C LYS A 133 -24.13 -20.19 33.20
N GLY A 134 -22.90 -20.55 33.56
CA GLY A 134 -22.53 -20.85 34.96
C GLY A 134 -22.71 -19.65 35.89
N LYS A 135 -22.35 -18.44 35.42
CA LYS A 135 -22.52 -17.19 36.13
C LYS A 135 -24.00 -16.81 36.28
N ILE A 136 -24.78 -16.86 35.20
CA ILE A 136 -26.21 -16.56 35.19
C ILE A 136 -26.96 -17.44 36.19
N ARG A 137 -26.71 -18.75 36.15
CA ARG A 137 -27.32 -19.70 37.08
C ARG A 137 -27.01 -19.48 38.56
N LYS A 138 -25.92 -18.79 38.89
CA LYS A 138 -25.53 -18.47 40.27
C LYS A 138 -26.05 -17.12 40.73
N ILE A 139 -26.20 -16.16 39.81
CA ILE A 139 -26.69 -14.81 40.09
C ILE A 139 -28.16 -14.82 40.48
N VAL A 140 -29.02 -15.51 39.72
CA VAL A 140 -30.48 -15.52 39.97
C VAL A 140 -30.83 -16.00 41.37
N PRO A 141 -30.33 -17.17 41.87
CA PRO A 141 -30.58 -17.60 43.26
C PRO A 141 -30.01 -16.63 44.29
N ALA A 142 -28.86 -16.00 44.03
CA ALA A 142 -28.26 -15.04 44.95
C ALA A 142 -29.11 -13.77 45.11
N VAL A 143 -29.71 -13.29 44.00
CA VAL A 143 -30.64 -12.14 44.02
C VAL A 143 -31.91 -12.51 44.78
N LYS A 144 -32.47 -13.72 44.55
CA LYS A 144 -33.67 -14.21 45.28
C LYS A 144 -33.39 -14.35 46.78
N ALA A 145 -32.22 -14.88 47.15
CA ALA A 145 -31.81 -14.99 48.56
C ALA A 145 -31.59 -13.61 49.23
N ALA A 146 -31.17 -12.61 48.46
CA ALA A 146 -31.10 -11.23 48.95
C ALA A 146 -32.51 -10.62 49.13
N ALA A 147 -33.45 -10.94 48.21
CA ALA A 147 -34.84 -10.48 48.27
C ALA A 147 -35.59 -11.06 49.49
N GLU A 148 -35.33 -12.32 49.88
CA GLU A 148 -35.94 -12.96 51.04
C GLU A 148 -35.68 -12.23 52.37
N LYS A 149 -34.64 -11.39 52.44
CA LYS A 149 -34.29 -10.60 53.64
C LYS A 149 -35.02 -9.25 53.72
N LEU A 150 -35.81 -8.90 52.71
CA LEU A 150 -36.47 -7.64 52.58
C LEU A 150 -37.96 -7.72 52.96
N ALA A 151 -38.58 -6.56 53.21
CA ALA A 151 -40.01 -6.47 53.39
C ALA A 151 -40.75 -6.82 52.09
N ASP A 152 -41.97 -7.38 52.20
CA ASP A 152 -42.74 -7.89 51.05
C ASP A 152 -42.92 -6.87 49.92
N GLU A 153 -43.02 -5.56 50.25
CA GLU A 153 -43.17 -4.48 49.30
C GLU A 153 -41.92 -4.32 48.37
N LEU A 154 -40.72 -4.58 48.87
CA LEU A 154 -39.45 -4.50 48.12
C LEU A 154 -39.03 -5.88 47.53
N ARG A 155 -39.52 -6.94 48.11
CA ARG A 155 -39.18 -8.34 47.70
C ARG A 155 -39.72 -8.67 46.32
N ALA A 156 -41.02 -8.43 46.10
CA ALA A 156 -41.65 -8.83 44.81
C ALA A 156 -41.07 -8.12 43.60
N PRO A 157 -40.75 -6.79 43.60
CA PRO A 157 -40.08 -6.16 42.48
C PRO A 157 -38.68 -6.71 42.22
N LEU A 158 -37.92 -7.10 43.23
CA LEU A 158 -36.57 -7.62 43.05
C LEU A 158 -36.59 -9.07 42.54
N GLU A 159 -37.53 -9.92 42.98
CA GLU A 159 -37.74 -11.24 42.42
C GLU A 159 -38.17 -11.19 40.96
N GLN A 160 -39.08 -10.24 40.62
CA GLN A 160 -39.48 -10.05 39.23
C GLN A 160 -38.29 -9.58 38.33
N ALA A 161 -37.42 -8.72 38.85
CA ALA A 161 -36.22 -8.29 38.14
C ALA A 161 -35.24 -9.46 37.95
N ALA A 162 -35.12 -10.37 38.93
CA ALA A 162 -34.32 -11.60 38.80
C ALA A 162 -34.83 -12.55 37.72
N ASP A 163 -36.17 -12.74 37.64
CA ASP A 163 -36.79 -13.60 36.65
C ASP A 163 -36.70 -12.95 35.24
N ALA A 164 -36.89 -11.65 35.11
CA ALA A 164 -36.69 -10.91 33.89
C ALA A 164 -35.22 -10.98 33.39
N PHE A 165 -34.25 -10.87 34.30
CA PHE A 165 -32.84 -11.09 34.01
C PHE A 165 -32.57 -12.50 33.49
N ASP A 166 -33.07 -13.55 34.14
CA ASP A 166 -32.89 -14.94 33.68
C ASP A 166 -33.40 -15.15 32.26
N GLY A 167 -34.60 -14.63 31.98
CA GLY A 167 -35.23 -14.71 30.66
C GLY A 167 -34.45 -13.94 29.57
N ALA A 168 -33.93 -12.75 29.87
CA ALA A 168 -33.17 -11.93 28.96
C ALA A 168 -31.76 -12.45 28.68
N MET A 169 -31.18 -13.18 29.64
CA MET A 169 -29.84 -13.73 29.52
C MET A 169 -29.77 -15.08 28.78
N ILE A 170 -30.86 -15.54 28.17
CA ILE A 170 -30.84 -16.71 27.28
C ILE A 170 -29.90 -16.42 26.10
N LEU A 171 -28.86 -17.25 25.97
CA LEU A 171 -27.84 -17.08 24.94
C LEU A 171 -28.43 -17.22 23.53
N ASN A 172 -28.26 -16.19 22.72
CA ASN A 172 -28.61 -16.15 21.31
C ASN A 172 -27.36 -16.47 20.46
N PRO A 173 -27.46 -17.23 19.35
CA PRO A 173 -26.38 -17.41 18.39
C PRO A 173 -25.88 -16.08 17.81
N ASP A 174 -26.74 -15.06 17.67
CA ASP A 174 -26.37 -13.69 17.36
C ASP A 174 -25.90 -12.99 18.64
N LEU A 175 -24.56 -12.97 18.82
CA LEU A 175 -23.93 -12.43 20.01
C LEU A 175 -24.18 -10.91 20.18
N LEU A 176 -24.34 -10.16 19.10
CA LEU A 176 -24.64 -8.72 19.19
C LEU A 176 -26.03 -8.51 19.79
N LYS A 177 -27.05 -9.20 19.29
CA LYS A 177 -28.41 -9.13 19.85
C LYS A 177 -28.46 -9.60 21.29
N TRP A 178 -27.74 -10.69 21.60
CA TRP A 178 -27.62 -11.14 22.97
C TRP A 178 -27.01 -10.08 23.86
N SER A 179 -25.92 -9.46 23.43
CA SER A 179 -25.19 -8.44 24.19
C SER A 179 -26.03 -7.18 24.47
N GLU A 180 -26.79 -6.69 23.48
CA GLU A 180 -27.71 -5.57 23.66
C GLU A 180 -28.79 -5.89 24.70
N GLY A 181 -29.41 -7.09 24.60
CA GLY A 181 -30.37 -7.57 25.58
C GLY A 181 -29.77 -7.74 26.98
N ALA A 182 -28.55 -8.31 27.06
CA ALA A 182 -27.84 -8.51 28.30
C ALA A 182 -27.51 -7.20 29.04
N GLN A 183 -27.08 -6.17 28.29
CA GLN A 183 -26.82 -4.85 28.90
C GLN A 183 -28.06 -4.23 29.54
N LEU A 184 -29.19 -4.30 28.86
CA LEU A 184 -30.47 -3.80 29.37
C LEU A 184 -30.89 -4.58 30.63
N ALA A 185 -30.77 -5.92 30.59
CA ALA A 185 -31.14 -6.78 31.71
C ALA A 185 -30.24 -6.58 32.92
N LEU A 186 -28.91 -6.44 32.72
CA LEU A 186 -27.93 -6.16 33.79
C LEU A 186 -28.17 -4.79 34.42
N ALA A 187 -28.42 -3.77 33.60
CA ALA A 187 -28.73 -2.43 34.10
C ALA A 187 -30.04 -2.42 34.92
N ALA A 188 -31.08 -3.10 34.45
CA ALA A 188 -32.35 -3.23 35.16
C ALA A 188 -32.18 -3.97 36.51
N LEU A 189 -31.38 -5.05 36.50
CA LEU A 189 -31.06 -5.79 37.75
C LEU A 189 -30.33 -4.90 38.76
N ARG A 190 -29.32 -4.15 38.33
CA ARG A 190 -28.61 -3.21 39.22
C ARG A 190 -29.53 -2.12 39.77
N GLN A 191 -30.42 -1.58 38.92
CA GLN A 191 -31.38 -0.57 39.36
C GLN A 191 -32.36 -1.17 40.39
N ALA A 192 -32.85 -2.38 40.20
CA ALA A 192 -33.72 -3.05 41.12
C ALA A 192 -33.03 -3.33 42.47
N LEU A 193 -31.79 -3.82 42.48
CA LEU A 193 -30.97 -4.03 43.66
C LEU A 193 -30.77 -2.71 44.45
N ALA A 194 -30.43 -1.62 43.76
CA ALA A 194 -30.23 -0.32 44.35
C ALA A 194 -31.53 0.26 44.96
N ALA A 195 -32.65 0.14 44.24
CA ALA A 195 -33.96 0.58 44.68
C ALA A 195 -34.44 -0.18 45.94
N ALA A 196 -34.09 -1.48 46.03
CA ALA A 196 -34.40 -2.32 47.17
C ALA A 196 -33.41 -2.16 48.34
N GLY A 197 -32.31 -1.42 48.18
CA GLY A 197 -31.22 -1.36 49.13
C GLY A 197 -30.57 -2.71 49.39
N ALA A 198 -30.64 -3.63 48.45
CA ALA A 198 -30.13 -4.97 48.57
C ALA A 198 -28.69 -5.08 48.08
N GLU A 199 -27.82 -5.73 48.84
CA GLU A 199 -26.44 -5.97 48.46
C GLU A 199 -26.26 -7.48 48.16
N LEU A 200 -25.60 -7.76 47.06
CA LEU A 200 -25.14 -9.11 46.74
C LEU A 200 -23.85 -9.43 47.48
N ALA A 201 -23.63 -10.67 47.80
CA ALA A 201 -22.33 -11.13 48.28
C ALA A 201 -21.24 -10.92 47.21
N ASP A 202 -19.97 -10.81 47.64
CA ASP A 202 -18.83 -10.45 46.75
C ASP A 202 -18.78 -11.27 45.48
N LYS A 203 -18.94 -12.62 45.54
CA LYS A 203 -18.87 -13.49 44.37
C LYS A 203 -19.99 -13.26 43.34
N PRO A 204 -21.29 -13.22 43.68
CA PRO A 204 -22.35 -12.86 42.75
C PRO A 204 -22.21 -11.45 42.20
N ALA A 205 -21.81 -10.48 43.01
CA ALA A 205 -21.58 -9.09 42.59
C ALA A 205 -20.47 -9.04 41.51
N GLN A 206 -19.36 -9.75 41.71
CA GLN A 206 -18.29 -9.88 40.75
C GLN A 206 -18.77 -10.52 39.44
N MET A 207 -19.59 -11.59 39.50
CA MET A 207 -20.14 -12.24 38.32
C MET A 207 -21.04 -11.34 37.52
N VAL A 208 -21.81 -10.44 38.13
CA VAL A 208 -22.59 -9.41 37.44
C VAL A 208 -21.65 -8.48 36.68
N THR A 209 -20.59 -7.99 37.33
CA THR A 209 -19.58 -7.11 36.68
C THR A 209 -18.89 -7.81 35.51
N GLU A 210 -18.51 -9.09 35.66
CA GLU A 210 -17.88 -9.86 34.58
C GLU A 210 -18.82 -10.08 33.37
N LEU A 211 -20.12 -10.23 33.59
CA LEU A 211 -21.11 -10.32 32.48
C LEU A 211 -21.34 -8.95 31.84
N GLU A 212 -21.30 -7.85 32.59
CA GLU A 212 -21.34 -6.49 32.02
C GLU A 212 -20.12 -6.24 31.14
N GLU A 213 -18.91 -6.54 31.61
CA GLU A 213 -17.67 -6.41 30.84
C GLU A 213 -17.71 -7.26 29.55
N LEU A 214 -18.21 -8.51 29.66
CA LEU A 214 -18.38 -9.38 28.51
C LEU A 214 -19.33 -8.78 27.47
N SER A 215 -20.50 -8.29 27.90
CA SER A 215 -21.48 -7.68 26.99
C SER A 215 -20.93 -6.41 26.33
N LEU A 216 -20.23 -5.57 27.07
CA LEU A 216 -19.57 -4.36 26.55
C LEU A 216 -18.48 -4.70 25.53
N SER A 217 -17.70 -5.76 25.78
CA SER A 217 -16.64 -6.20 24.85
C SER A 217 -17.21 -6.63 23.50
N ILE A 218 -18.37 -7.29 23.47
CA ILE A 218 -19.04 -7.73 22.26
C ILE A 218 -19.56 -6.52 21.48
N VAL A 219 -20.28 -5.59 22.11
CA VAL A 219 -20.80 -4.39 21.43
C VAL A 219 -19.69 -3.50 20.90
N SER A 220 -18.58 -3.42 21.63
CA SER A 220 -17.42 -2.60 21.22
C SER A 220 -16.59 -3.21 20.09
N ASP A 221 -16.74 -4.51 19.79
CA ASP A 221 -15.93 -5.20 18.78
C ASP A 221 -16.13 -4.67 17.37
N GLY A 222 -17.37 -4.43 16.94
CA GLY A 222 -17.68 -3.89 15.63
C GLY A 222 -17.01 -2.54 15.36
N PRO A 223 -17.20 -1.53 16.22
CA PRO A 223 -16.47 -0.27 16.17
C PRO A 223 -14.95 -0.42 16.26
N ALA A 224 -14.43 -1.35 17.08
CA ALA A 224 -13.00 -1.63 17.18
C ALA A 224 -12.44 -2.19 15.87
N LEU A 225 -13.15 -3.13 15.24
CA LEU A 225 -12.81 -3.67 13.93
C LEU A 225 -12.81 -2.60 12.84
N ALA A 226 -13.80 -1.70 12.85
CA ALA A 226 -13.86 -0.58 11.90
C ALA A 226 -12.65 0.35 12.08
N ARG A 227 -12.30 0.71 13.33
CA ARG A 227 -11.09 1.51 13.64
C ARG A 227 -9.81 0.79 13.20
N ALA A 228 -9.70 -0.51 13.45
CA ALA A 228 -8.55 -1.30 13.03
C ALA A 228 -8.38 -1.30 11.50
N LYS A 229 -9.47 -1.44 10.73
CA LYS A 229 -9.43 -1.34 9.26
C LYS A 229 -9.01 0.05 8.77
N ALA A 230 -9.53 1.12 9.38
CA ALA A 230 -9.13 2.48 9.06
C ALA A 230 -7.63 2.69 9.36
N TRP A 231 -7.18 2.28 10.53
CA TRP A 231 -5.78 2.33 10.95
C TRP A 231 -4.83 1.61 9.96
N ILE A 232 -5.23 0.44 9.44
CA ILE A 232 -4.46 -0.27 8.40
C ILE A 232 -4.32 0.60 7.16
N LEU A 233 -5.44 1.18 6.65
CA LEU A 233 -5.44 1.97 5.42
C LEU A 233 -4.62 3.26 5.53
N GLU A 234 -4.59 3.88 6.71
CA GLU A 234 -3.80 5.08 7.00
C GLU A 234 -2.30 4.80 7.04
N ARG A 235 -1.90 3.60 7.52
CA ARG A 235 -0.50 3.19 7.67
C ARG A 235 0.06 2.40 6.50
N LEU A 236 -0.73 2.16 5.44
CA LEU A 236 -0.21 1.49 4.25
C LEU A 236 0.99 2.26 3.69
N PRO A 237 2.11 1.58 3.41
CA PRO A 237 3.22 2.18 2.69
C PRO A 237 2.77 2.83 1.39
N ARG A 238 3.34 3.98 1.07
CA ARG A 238 3.07 4.68 -0.18
C ARG A 238 3.89 4.09 -1.32
N PHE A 239 3.30 4.04 -2.49
CA PHE A 239 3.98 3.59 -3.70
C PHE A 239 4.58 4.78 -4.44
N VAL A 240 5.90 4.78 -4.61
CA VAL A 240 6.62 5.72 -5.47
C VAL A 240 6.84 5.03 -6.81
N PHE A 241 6.20 5.53 -7.86
CA PHE A 241 6.32 4.96 -9.20
C PHE A 241 7.25 5.81 -10.07
N VAL A 242 8.27 5.18 -10.64
CA VAL A 242 9.18 5.81 -11.60
C VAL A 242 9.06 5.09 -12.93
N ASP A 243 8.61 5.83 -13.93
CA ASP A 243 8.44 5.34 -15.29
C ASP A 243 9.78 5.25 -16.02
N GLU A 244 9.82 4.47 -17.08
CA GLU A 244 10.95 4.35 -18.00
C GLU A 244 11.40 5.70 -18.56
N TYR A 245 10.45 6.57 -18.84
CA TYR A 245 10.68 7.92 -19.37
C TYR A 245 10.12 8.98 -18.41
N PRO A 246 10.88 9.38 -17.40
CA PRO A 246 10.45 10.48 -16.55
C PRO A 246 10.35 11.77 -17.36
N ALA A 247 9.23 12.45 -17.27
CA ALA A 247 8.95 13.69 -17.99
C ALA A 247 9.64 14.93 -17.35
N LEU A 248 10.83 14.75 -16.80
CA LEU A 248 11.56 15.84 -16.16
C LEU A 248 12.24 16.69 -17.24
N GLN A 249 11.83 17.94 -17.37
CA GLN A 249 12.41 18.91 -18.30
C GLN A 249 13.42 19.81 -17.60
N GLY A 250 14.47 20.20 -18.29
CA GLY A 250 15.51 21.08 -17.78
C GLY A 250 15.03 22.48 -17.49
N ARG A 251 14.02 22.97 -18.23
CA ARG A 251 13.41 24.30 -18.08
C ARG A 251 11.93 24.21 -17.77
N GLN A 252 11.46 24.98 -16.79
CA GLN A 252 10.06 25.08 -16.38
C GLN A 252 9.71 26.51 -15.99
N ASN A 253 8.47 26.94 -16.31
CA ASN A 253 7.97 28.25 -15.90
C ASN A 253 7.16 28.09 -14.59
N ILE A 254 7.56 28.82 -13.54
CA ILE A 254 6.94 28.74 -12.21
C ILE A 254 5.51 29.28 -12.22
N ALA A 255 5.27 30.41 -12.89
CA ALA A 255 3.93 31.03 -12.96
C ALA A 255 2.94 30.11 -13.70
N ASP A 256 3.36 29.47 -14.80
CA ASP A 256 2.56 28.50 -15.54
C ASP A 256 2.27 27.25 -14.70
N TYR A 257 3.26 26.77 -13.94
CA TYR A 257 3.09 25.67 -13.02
C TYR A 257 2.02 25.99 -11.97
N LEU A 258 2.12 27.14 -11.28
CA LEU A 258 1.18 27.55 -10.23
C LEU A 258 -0.25 27.74 -10.79
N SER A 259 -0.37 28.33 -11.99
CA SER A 259 -1.66 28.49 -12.65
C SER A 259 -2.31 27.17 -13.03
N SER A 260 -1.52 26.18 -13.46
CA SER A 260 -1.97 24.84 -13.81
C SER A 260 -2.33 24.02 -12.56
N GLU A 261 -1.56 24.17 -11.48
CA GLU A 261 -1.83 23.57 -10.18
C GLU A 261 -3.17 24.06 -9.62
N ALA A 262 -3.43 25.37 -9.65
CA ALA A 262 -4.68 25.96 -9.21
C ALA A 262 -5.92 25.47 -9.97
N ARG A 263 -5.74 25.01 -11.22
CA ARG A 263 -6.82 24.46 -12.07
C ARG A 263 -6.92 22.93 -11.99
N ASP A 264 -6.08 22.27 -11.21
CA ASP A 264 -5.94 20.80 -11.13
C ASP A 264 -5.64 20.14 -12.50
N HIS A 265 -4.84 20.84 -13.34
CA HIS A 265 -4.53 20.44 -14.72
C HIS A 265 -3.01 20.42 -14.98
N LEU A 266 -2.24 19.82 -14.08
CA LEU A 266 -0.80 19.66 -14.26
C LEU A 266 -0.46 18.69 -15.40
N SER A 267 0.42 19.09 -16.30
CA SER A 267 1.06 18.19 -17.26
C SER A 267 2.01 17.22 -16.55
N SER A 268 2.46 16.17 -17.24
CA SER A 268 3.44 15.22 -16.70
C SER A 268 4.75 15.93 -16.32
N ALA A 269 5.23 16.86 -17.16
CA ALA A 269 6.43 17.66 -16.90
C ALA A 269 6.27 18.56 -15.65
N GLN A 270 5.12 19.19 -15.51
CA GLN A 270 4.82 20.04 -14.35
C GLN A 270 4.70 19.22 -13.04
N ARG A 271 4.11 18.02 -13.07
CA ARG A 271 4.14 17.12 -11.91
C ARG A 271 5.56 16.74 -11.52
N SER A 272 6.41 16.41 -12.50
CA SER A 272 7.82 16.11 -12.26
C SER A 272 8.59 17.31 -11.71
N PHE A 273 8.24 18.54 -12.14
CA PHE A 273 8.81 19.77 -11.58
C PHE A 273 8.41 19.98 -10.11
N GLY A 274 7.13 19.80 -9.76
CA GLY A 274 6.69 19.83 -8.36
C GLY A 274 7.40 18.80 -7.49
N THR A 275 7.63 17.61 -8.04
CA THR A 275 8.42 16.53 -7.38
C THR A 275 9.88 16.95 -7.19
N LEU A 276 10.51 17.59 -8.19
CA LEU A 276 11.86 18.15 -8.10
C LEU A 276 11.95 19.22 -7.00
N CYS A 277 11.01 20.16 -6.98
CA CYS A 277 10.98 21.20 -5.96
C CYS A 277 10.88 20.62 -4.54
N ARG A 278 9.99 19.64 -4.31
CA ARG A 278 9.91 18.94 -3.02
C ARG A 278 11.20 18.23 -2.66
N ALA A 279 11.81 17.50 -3.60
CA ALA A 279 13.09 16.82 -3.39
C ALA A 279 14.23 17.79 -3.06
N ALA A 280 14.22 18.97 -3.67
CA ALA A 280 15.21 20.02 -3.45
C ALA A 280 14.91 20.88 -2.20
N GLY A 281 13.74 20.73 -1.59
CA GLY A 281 13.29 21.57 -0.48
C GLY A 281 12.98 23.00 -0.88
N LEU A 282 12.40 23.18 -2.08
CA LEU A 282 11.95 24.44 -2.65
C LEU A 282 10.42 24.49 -2.69
N ASP A 283 9.86 25.67 -2.41
CA ASP A 283 8.44 25.97 -2.65
C ASP A 283 8.31 26.90 -3.87
N PRO A 284 7.68 26.45 -4.96
CA PRO A 284 7.44 27.30 -6.13
C PRO A 284 6.67 28.57 -5.82
N ARG A 285 5.73 28.52 -4.85
CA ARG A 285 4.93 29.69 -4.43
C ARG A 285 5.80 30.74 -3.74
N GLU A 286 6.71 30.30 -2.86
CA GLU A 286 7.68 31.18 -2.20
C GLU A 286 8.61 31.82 -3.22
N LEU A 287 9.15 31.04 -4.18
CA LEU A 287 10.03 31.54 -5.23
C LEU A 287 9.34 32.59 -6.13
N HIS A 288 8.08 32.37 -6.47
CA HIS A 288 7.29 33.34 -7.25
C HIS A 288 6.98 34.60 -6.44
N ALA A 289 6.55 34.48 -5.18
CA ALA A 289 6.29 35.62 -4.31
C ALA A 289 7.54 36.49 -4.05
N LEU A 290 8.73 35.89 -3.95
CA LEU A 290 10.00 36.59 -3.83
C LEU A 290 10.34 37.35 -5.14
N HIS A 291 10.01 36.78 -6.30
CA HIS A 291 10.18 37.44 -7.60
C HIS A 291 9.30 38.69 -7.70
N GLU A 292 8.01 38.57 -7.37
CA GLU A 292 7.08 39.70 -7.38
C GLU A 292 7.51 40.84 -6.43
N ARG A 293 8.13 40.49 -5.30
CA ARG A 293 8.66 41.48 -4.33
C ARG A 293 10.02 42.06 -4.69
N GLY A 294 10.66 41.54 -5.75
CA GLY A 294 12.01 41.97 -6.19
C GLY A 294 13.13 41.48 -5.24
N ASP A 295 12.88 40.55 -4.32
CA ASP A 295 13.91 39.99 -3.42
C ASP A 295 14.75 38.91 -4.11
N GLN A 296 15.55 39.33 -5.03
CA GLN A 296 16.42 38.44 -5.81
C GLN A 296 17.52 37.79 -4.96
N ALA A 297 17.96 38.45 -3.87
CA ALA A 297 19.02 37.93 -3.00
C ALA A 297 18.58 36.70 -2.24
N THR A 298 17.43 36.74 -1.57
CA THR A 298 16.85 35.61 -0.87
C THR A 298 16.53 34.47 -1.83
N ARG A 299 15.94 34.78 -2.97
CA ARG A 299 15.60 33.85 -4.04
C ARG A 299 16.81 33.05 -4.52
N ASN A 300 17.92 33.75 -4.85
CA ASN A 300 19.17 33.13 -5.28
C ASN A 300 19.79 32.27 -4.16
N GLN A 301 19.72 32.69 -2.90
CA GLN A 301 20.22 31.92 -1.77
C GLN A 301 19.48 30.59 -1.63
N LEU A 302 18.13 30.58 -1.77
CA LEU A 302 17.33 29.37 -1.68
C LEU A 302 17.71 28.36 -2.76
N VAL A 303 17.75 28.77 -4.02
CA VAL A 303 18.08 27.87 -5.14
C VAL A 303 19.53 27.38 -5.11
N ASN A 304 20.48 28.22 -4.68
CA ASN A 304 21.89 27.82 -4.53
C ASN A 304 22.05 26.76 -3.46
N ARG A 305 21.37 26.93 -2.31
CA ARG A 305 21.37 25.94 -1.24
C ARG A 305 20.76 24.62 -1.70
N ALA A 306 19.63 24.69 -2.41
CA ALA A 306 18.94 23.52 -2.97
C ALA A 306 19.82 22.78 -3.99
N GLY A 307 20.49 23.51 -4.89
CA GLY A 307 21.42 22.94 -5.88
C GLY A 307 22.63 22.27 -5.22
N ALA A 308 23.18 22.86 -4.15
CA ALA A 308 24.29 22.27 -3.39
C ALA A 308 23.84 20.96 -2.68
N ALA A 309 22.67 20.96 -2.05
CA ALA A 309 22.11 19.77 -1.41
C ALA A 309 21.86 18.65 -2.44
N MET A 310 21.23 18.98 -3.56
CA MET A 310 20.98 18.02 -4.65
C MET A 310 22.29 17.46 -5.22
N THR A 311 23.31 18.32 -5.39
CA THR A 311 24.65 17.88 -5.83
C THR A 311 25.27 16.86 -4.88
N ALA A 312 25.19 17.11 -3.57
CA ALA A 312 25.75 16.21 -2.56
C ALA A 312 25.09 14.83 -2.62
N GLU A 313 23.77 14.79 -2.72
CA GLU A 313 23.00 13.54 -2.81
C GLU A 313 23.29 12.78 -4.11
N ILE A 314 23.26 13.46 -5.25
CA ILE A 314 23.53 12.81 -6.54
C ILE A 314 24.96 12.26 -6.60
N ARG A 315 25.96 12.99 -6.10
CA ARG A 315 27.38 12.51 -6.06
C ARG A 315 27.56 11.26 -5.20
N ARG A 316 26.76 11.08 -4.17
CA ARG A 316 26.82 9.88 -3.32
C ARG A 316 26.48 8.63 -4.12
N LEU A 317 25.59 8.75 -5.09
CA LEU A 317 24.98 7.64 -5.82
C LEU A 317 25.54 7.46 -7.23
N TRP A 318 25.87 8.58 -7.93
CA TRP A 318 26.49 8.56 -9.25
C TRP A 318 28.02 8.59 -9.15
N LYS A 319 28.64 7.41 -9.31
CA LYS A 319 30.11 7.23 -9.15
C LYS A 319 30.89 7.30 -10.47
N ASP A 320 30.19 7.34 -11.58
CA ASP A 320 30.80 7.28 -12.92
C ASP A 320 31.77 8.46 -13.16
N ARG A 321 31.33 9.67 -12.79
CA ARG A 321 32.13 10.91 -12.79
C ARG A 321 31.57 11.95 -11.82
N PRO A 322 32.40 12.86 -11.31
CA PRO A 322 31.92 13.96 -10.49
C PRO A 322 31.01 14.85 -11.32
N LEU A 323 29.88 15.26 -10.73
CA LEU A 323 28.98 16.22 -11.36
C LEU A 323 28.46 17.24 -10.36
N LYS A 324 27.90 18.34 -10.87
CA LYS A 324 27.34 19.41 -10.07
C LYS A 324 25.99 19.81 -10.68
N VAL A 325 24.99 19.89 -9.84
CA VAL A 325 23.65 20.36 -10.17
C VAL A 325 23.53 21.80 -9.70
N ARG A 326 23.05 22.67 -10.58
CA ARG A 326 22.76 24.07 -10.28
C ARG A 326 21.35 24.40 -10.75
N PHE A 327 20.59 25.03 -9.90
CA PHE A 327 19.32 25.65 -10.28
C PHE A 327 19.55 27.10 -10.61
N ASN A 328 18.99 27.58 -11.70
CA ASN A 328 19.06 28.95 -12.15
C ASN A 328 17.66 29.54 -12.29
N LEU A 329 17.53 30.81 -11.97
CA LEU A 329 16.26 31.53 -12.10
C LEU A 329 16.47 32.79 -12.95
N ASP A 330 15.68 32.89 -14.00
CA ASP A 330 15.57 34.08 -14.83
C ASP A 330 14.10 34.47 -14.95
N GLY A 331 13.69 35.52 -14.22
CA GLY A 331 12.28 35.81 -14.06
C GLY A 331 11.56 34.61 -13.41
N ASP A 332 10.49 34.12 -14.01
CA ASP A 332 9.79 32.88 -13.60
C ASP A 332 10.34 31.61 -14.26
N GLU A 333 11.35 31.72 -15.11
CA GLU A 333 12.01 30.56 -15.70
C GLU A 333 12.94 29.91 -14.69
N PHE A 334 12.72 28.62 -14.46
CA PHE A 334 13.53 27.77 -13.60
C PHE A 334 14.29 26.75 -14.45
N ASP A 335 15.65 26.90 -14.49
CA ASP A 335 16.53 25.99 -15.20
C ASP A 335 17.22 25.00 -14.25
N THR A 336 17.23 23.73 -14.62
CA THR A 336 18.05 22.71 -14.01
C THR A 336 19.27 22.45 -14.87
N LEU A 337 20.43 22.91 -14.39
CA LEU A 337 21.71 22.83 -15.08
C LEU A 337 22.60 21.78 -14.45
N VAL A 338 23.36 21.08 -15.26
CA VAL A 338 24.30 20.05 -14.83
C VAL A 338 25.67 20.27 -15.47
N SER A 339 26.72 20.30 -14.67
CA SER A 339 28.10 20.37 -15.14
C SER A 339 28.95 19.20 -14.64
N ASP A 340 30.04 18.92 -15.35
CA ASP A 340 31.04 17.92 -15.00
C ASP A 340 32.30 18.68 -14.48
N PRO A 341 32.44 18.93 -13.16
CA PRO A 341 33.60 19.60 -12.61
C PRO A 341 34.85 18.70 -12.74
N GLY A 342 35.92 19.23 -13.28
CA GLY A 342 37.18 18.50 -13.47
C GLY A 342 37.74 18.55 -14.88
N GLY A 343 37.03 19.13 -15.85
CA GLY A 343 37.56 19.50 -17.16
C GLY A 343 38.31 20.83 -17.13
N ALA A 344 39.02 21.13 -18.21
CA ALA A 344 39.68 22.43 -18.38
C ALA A 344 38.69 23.61 -18.35
N TYR A 345 37.41 23.33 -18.71
CA TYR A 345 36.29 24.26 -18.64
C TYR A 345 35.10 23.57 -18.03
N GLU A 346 34.48 24.18 -17.00
CA GLU A 346 33.22 23.73 -16.44
C GLU A 346 32.07 24.27 -17.32
N VAL A 347 31.51 23.42 -18.17
CA VAL A 347 30.38 23.76 -19.03
C VAL A 347 29.10 23.28 -18.39
N GLU A 348 28.15 24.18 -18.16
CA GLU A 348 26.81 23.89 -17.71
C GLU A 348 25.92 23.60 -18.91
N VAL A 349 25.19 22.50 -18.88
CA VAL A 349 24.19 22.13 -19.90
C VAL A 349 22.85 21.86 -19.24
N GLY A 350 21.76 22.06 -19.95
CA GLY A 350 20.43 21.73 -19.49
C GLY A 350 20.29 20.25 -19.18
N LEU A 351 19.45 19.89 -18.21
CA LEU A 351 19.20 18.49 -17.84
C LEU A 351 18.73 17.66 -19.05
N ASP A 352 17.89 18.23 -19.91
CA ASP A 352 17.36 17.63 -21.14
C ASP A 352 18.41 17.44 -22.25
N GLU A 353 19.54 18.11 -22.16
CA GLU A 353 20.69 17.94 -23.08
C GLU A 353 21.63 16.81 -22.63
N ARG A 354 21.45 16.28 -21.41
CA ARG A 354 22.24 15.14 -20.90
C ARG A 354 21.76 13.80 -21.51
N SER A 355 22.58 12.77 -21.38
CA SER A 355 22.21 11.44 -21.85
C SER A 355 20.92 10.93 -21.19
N ARG A 356 20.11 10.16 -21.92
CA ARG A 356 18.85 9.56 -21.39
C ARG A 356 19.07 8.73 -20.12
N GLY A 357 20.19 8.01 -20.03
CA GLY A 357 20.55 7.27 -18.81
C GLY A 357 20.73 8.19 -17.61
N PHE A 358 21.41 9.32 -17.78
CA PHE A 358 21.55 10.32 -16.73
C PHE A 358 20.23 10.96 -16.35
N GLN A 359 19.40 11.35 -17.34
CA GLN A 359 18.07 11.92 -17.11
C GLN A 359 17.19 10.95 -16.28
N TRP A 360 17.20 9.67 -16.65
CA TRP A 360 16.48 8.64 -15.90
C TRP A 360 17.00 8.52 -14.46
N PHE A 361 18.31 8.41 -14.29
CA PHE A 361 18.95 8.32 -13.00
C PHE A 361 18.61 9.52 -12.10
N PHE A 362 18.70 10.72 -12.65
CA PHE A 362 18.37 11.95 -11.92
C PHE A 362 16.90 11.98 -11.49
N ALA A 363 15.99 11.68 -12.40
CA ALA A 363 14.56 11.66 -12.12
C ALA A 363 14.16 10.57 -11.10
N PHE A 364 14.81 9.41 -11.17
CA PHE A 364 14.63 8.36 -10.15
C PHE A 364 14.99 8.87 -8.75
N HIS A 365 16.15 9.52 -8.61
CA HIS A 365 16.55 10.06 -7.32
C HIS A 365 15.66 11.20 -6.85
N VAL A 366 15.22 12.07 -7.75
CA VAL A 366 14.25 13.13 -7.44
C VAL A 366 12.95 12.53 -6.92
N ALA A 367 12.40 11.52 -7.57
CA ALA A 367 11.18 10.84 -7.13
C ALA A 367 11.36 10.16 -5.76
N PHE A 368 12.50 9.51 -5.56
CA PHE A 368 12.83 8.86 -4.30
C PHE A 368 12.93 9.85 -3.14
N PHE A 369 13.71 10.94 -3.31
CA PHE A 369 13.86 11.96 -2.26
C PHE A 369 12.56 12.71 -1.98
N ALA A 370 11.75 12.99 -3.01
CA ALA A 370 10.44 13.60 -2.81
C ALA A 370 9.50 12.67 -2.02
N GLY A 371 9.54 11.37 -2.30
CA GLY A 371 8.79 10.38 -1.53
C GLY A 371 9.19 10.30 -0.05
N LEU A 372 10.49 10.49 0.23
CA LEU A 372 11.01 10.55 1.61
C LEU A 372 10.66 11.86 2.33
N ARG A 373 10.54 12.99 1.61
CA ARG A 373 10.26 14.34 2.15
C ARG A 373 8.77 14.72 2.12
N GLY A 374 7.90 13.90 1.54
CA GLY A 374 6.46 14.17 1.51
C GLY A 374 5.82 14.12 2.90
N GLU A 375 4.52 14.44 3.01
CA GLU A 375 3.76 14.50 4.27
C GLU A 375 3.93 13.26 5.17
N ALA A 376 4.32 12.11 4.58
CA ALA A 376 4.68 10.90 5.31
C ALA A 376 6.02 11.02 6.08
N GLY A 377 6.93 11.93 5.68
CA GLY A 377 8.22 12.16 6.35
C GLY A 377 8.15 13.10 7.55
N GLU A 378 7.19 14.02 7.59
CA GLU A 378 7.01 14.95 8.72
C GLU A 378 6.23 14.35 9.90
N GLN A 379 5.44 13.30 9.68
CA GLN A 379 4.68 12.61 10.72
C GLN A 379 5.28 11.26 11.17
N GLY A 380 6.54 10.97 10.82
CA GLY A 380 7.28 9.78 11.27
C GLY A 380 6.88 8.49 10.55
N ASP A 381 7.86 7.78 10.02
CA ASP A 381 7.81 6.35 9.58
C ASP A 381 6.85 5.95 8.42
N GLY A 382 6.48 6.83 7.54
CA GLY A 382 5.78 6.44 6.31
C GLY A 382 6.69 5.55 5.44
N ALA A 383 6.61 4.24 5.62
CA ALA A 383 7.32 3.30 4.76
C ALA A 383 6.90 3.53 3.30
N ILE A 384 7.86 3.47 2.39
CA ILE A 384 7.60 3.53 0.95
C ILE A 384 7.96 2.21 0.27
N VAL A 385 7.28 1.91 -0.83
CA VAL A 385 7.62 0.83 -1.76
C VAL A 385 7.94 1.47 -3.11
N LEU A 386 9.12 1.19 -3.64
CA LEU A 386 9.56 1.69 -4.94
C LEU A 386 9.06 0.77 -6.05
N LEU A 387 8.38 1.35 -7.03
CA LEU A 387 7.93 0.68 -8.24
C LEU A 387 8.66 1.28 -9.43
N LEU A 388 9.59 0.52 -10.04
CA LEU A 388 10.46 1.04 -11.09
C LEU A 388 10.16 0.32 -12.40
N ASP A 389 9.79 1.07 -13.43
CA ASP A 389 9.51 0.52 -14.75
C ASP A 389 10.77 0.63 -15.61
N GLU A 390 11.35 -0.52 -15.98
CA GLU A 390 12.58 -0.67 -16.76
C GLU A 390 13.74 0.23 -16.24
N PRO A 391 14.13 0.13 -14.95
CA PRO A 391 15.17 0.99 -14.39
C PRO A 391 16.50 0.81 -15.12
N GLY A 392 17.12 1.95 -15.46
CA GLY A 392 18.43 1.95 -16.07
C GLY A 392 18.49 1.41 -17.51
N LEU A 393 17.36 1.33 -18.23
CA LEU A 393 17.30 0.84 -19.62
C LEU A 393 18.33 1.50 -20.54
N HIS A 394 18.58 2.80 -20.34
CA HIS A 394 19.53 3.58 -21.13
C HIS A 394 20.94 3.66 -20.54
N LEU A 395 21.19 2.95 -19.44
CA LEU A 395 22.51 2.87 -18.84
C LEU A 395 23.38 1.82 -19.55
N HIS A 396 24.69 2.05 -19.57
CA HIS A 396 25.65 1.06 -19.97
C HIS A 396 25.54 -0.19 -19.07
N PRO A 397 25.75 -1.43 -19.57
CA PRO A 397 25.64 -2.65 -18.75
C PRO A 397 26.38 -2.61 -17.41
N ARG A 398 27.56 -2.01 -17.36
CA ARG A 398 28.29 -1.83 -16.11
C ARG A 398 27.55 -0.95 -15.12
N SER A 399 27.00 0.17 -15.59
CA SER A 399 26.23 1.09 -14.75
C SER A 399 24.89 0.50 -14.34
N GLN A 400 24.30 -0.43 -15.10
CA GLN A 400 23.13 -1.22 -14.69
C GLN A 400 23.49 -2.16 -13.53
N ALA A 401 24.63 -2.84 -13.59
CA ALA A 401 25.10 -3.68 -12.47
C ALA A 401 25.40 -2.85 -11.22
N ASP A 402 25.97 -1.66 -11.39
CA ASP A 402 26.20 -0.73 -10.27
C ASP A 402 24.85 -0.26 -9.66
N LEU A 403 23.85 0.05 -10.49
CA LEU A 403 22.51 0.41 -10.03
C LEU A 403 21.86 -0.73 -9.24
N LEU A 404 21.98 -1.98 -9.73
CA LEU A 404 21.47 -3.14 -9.02
C LEU A 404 22.16 -3.33 -7.67
N ALA A 405 23.49 -3.17 -7.62
CA ALA A 405 24.26 -3.22 -6.36
C ALA A 405 23.78 -2.13 -5.37
N HIS A 406 23.43 -0.94 -5.86
CA HIS A 406 22.81 0.11 -5.05
C HIS A 406 21.46 -0.32 -4.47
N PHE A 407 20.58 -0.92 -5.27
CA PHE A 407 19.30 -1.44 -4.78
C PHE A 407 19.50 -2.47 -3.66
N GLU A 408 20.54 -3.28 -3.75
CA GLU A 408 20.85 -4.31 -2.77
C GLU A 408 21.45 -3.76 -1.47
N GLN A 409 22.32 -2.75 -1.55
CA GLN A 409 23.18 -2.30 -0.45
C GLN A 409 22.69 -1.01 0.21
N ASP A 410 22.20 -0.05 -0.56
CA ASP A 410 21.94 1.32 -0.07
C ASP A 410 20.47 1.60 0.21
N PHE A 411 19.54 0.77 -0.29
CA PHE A 411 18.11 0.95 -0.08
C PHE A 411 17.56 -0.02 0.97
N ALA A 412 16.98 0.53 2.04
CA ALA A 412 16.25 -0.26 3.04
C ALA A 412 14.82 -0.61 2.58
N GLN A 413 14.28 0.18 1.65
CA GLN A 413 12.91 0.08 1.14
C GLN A 413 12.69 -1.21 0.32
N GLN A 414 11.43 -1.62 0.21
CA GLN A 414 11.06 -2.64 -0.76
C GLN A 414 11.06 -2.04 -2.17
N ILE A 415 11.64 -2.80 -3.10
CA ILE A 415 11.74 -2.42 -4.51
C ILE A 415 11.10 -3.52 -5.34
N VAL A 416 10.15 -3.13 -6.19
CA VAL A 416 9.57 -3.98 -7.22
C VAL A 416 9.85 -3.32 -8.56
N TYR A 417 10.57 -3.99 -9.44
CA TYR A 417 10.90 -3.40 -10.73
C TYR A 417 10.70 -4.38 -11.88
N THR A 418 10.45 -3.80 -13.05
CA THR A 418 10.39 -4.54 -14.31
C THR A 418 11.71 -4.44 -15.04
N THR A 419 12.07 -5.44 -15.79
CA THR A 419 13.23 -5.38 -16.68
C THR A 419 13.16 -6.43 -17.79
N HIS A 420 13.84 -6.15 -18.89
CA HIS A 420 14.23 -7.14 -19.90
C HIS A 420 15.76 -7.28 -19.96
N SER A 421 16.52 -6.51 -19.14
CA SER A 421 17.98 -6.53 -19.11
C SER A 421 18.53 -7.64 -18.22
N PRO A 422 19.46 -8.47 -18.71
CA PRO A 422 20.13 -9.50 -17.91
C PRO A 422 21.00 -8.92 -16.79
N PHE A 423 21.50 -7.70 -16.96
CA PHE A 423 22.37 -7.02 -16.00
C PHE A 423 21.60 -6.47 -14.81
N MET A 424 20.27 -6.43 -14.91
CA MET A 424 19.37 -6.00 -13.84
C MET A 424 18.69 -7.18 -13.12
N VAL A 425 19.20 -8.42 -13.29
CA VAL A 425 18.66 -9.58 -12.58
C VAL A 425 19.54 -9.87 -11.36
N PRO A 426 19.00 -9.78 -10.14
CA PRO A 426 19.77 -10.01 -8.92
C PRO A 426 20.14 -11.48 -8.77
N ALA A 427 21.36 -11.73 -8.29
CA ALA A 427 21.88 -13.08 -8.02
C ALA A 427 21.77 -13.51 -6.56
N GLY A 428 21.33 -12.62 -5.65
CA GLY A 428 21.31 -12.86 -4.22
C GLY A 428 20.06 -13.58 -3.72
N GLU A 429 20.18 -14.34 -2.63
CA GLU A 429 19.09 -15.08 -1.99
C GLU A 429 17.95 -14.19 -1.45
N LYS A 430 18.22 -12.89 -1.21
CA LYS A 430 17.24 -11.92 -0.69
C LYS A 430 16.37 -11.28 -1.77
N ALA A 431 16.58 -11.65 -3.02
CA ALA A 431 15.83 -11.14 -4.16
C ALA A 431 14.98 -12.25 -4.76
N SER A 432 13.87 -11.85 -5.38
CA SER A 432 13.00 -12.78 -6.10
C SER A 432 12.83 -12.34 -7.54
N VAL A 433 12.77 -13.30 -8.46
CA VAL A 433 12.52 -13.07 -9.87
C VAL A 433 11.19 -13.70 -10.25
N ARG A 434 10.35 -12.94 -10.95
CA ARG A 434 9.08 -13.39 -11.52
C ARG A 434 9.14 -13.20 -13.02
N ILE A 435 8.66 -14.16 -13.77
CA ILE A 435 8.66 -14.11 -15.23
C ILE A 435 7.26 -13.78 -15.72
N ALA A 436 7.13 -12.64 -16.41
CA ALA A 436 5.89 -12.20 -17.01
C ALA A 436 5.77 -12.76 -18.44
N GLN A 437 4.67 -13.43 -18.73
CA GLN A 437 4.33 -13.97 -20.03
C GLN A 437 2.93 -13.48 -20.44
N LEU A 438 2.72 -13.35 -21.74
CA LEU A 438 1.41 -13.06 -22.31
C LEU A 438 0.85 -14.35 -22.91
N GLU A 439 -0.16 -14.90 -22.26
CA GLU A 439 -0.83 -16.12 -22.74
C GLU A 439 -2.11 -15.75 -23.48
N GLY A 440 -2.29 -16.33 -24.68
CA GLY A 440 -3.48 -16.09 -25.49
C GLY A 440 -4.74 -16.50 -24.72
N GLY A 441 -5.63 -15.55 -24.45
CA GLY A 441 -6.87 -15.75 -23.69
C GLY A 441 -6.78 -15.55 -22.18
N ALA A 442 -5.67 -15.88 -21.53
CA ALA A 442 -5.45 -15.65 -20.10
C ALA A 442 -4.94 -14.24 -19.80
N GLY A 443 -4.28 -13.58 -20.77
CA GLY A 443 -3.66 -12.28 -20.60
C GLY A 443 -2.26 -12.38 -19.99
N THR A 444 -1.84 -11.36 -19.25
CA THR A 444 -0.56 -11.35 -18.55
C THR A 444 -0.59 -12.29 -17.36
N THR A 445 0.28 -13.30 -17.35
CA THR A 445 0.48 -14.25 -16.25
C THR A 445 1.90 -14.12 -15.69
N LEU A 446 2.09 -14.53 -14.45
CA LEU A 446 3.40 -14.54 -13.80
C LEU A 446 3.71 -15.94 -13.27
N SER A 447 4.90 -16.43 -13.61
CA SER A 447 5.45 -17.66 -13.06
C SER A 447 6.54 -17.36 -12.05
N SER A 448 6.53 -18.07 -10.91
CA SER A 448 7.64 -18.07 -9.97
C SER A 448 8.60 -19.18 -10.42
N ARG A 449 9.80 -18.81 -10.85
CA ARG A 449 10.90 -19.76 -10.90
C ARG A 449 11.92 -19.35 -9.85
N GLU A 450 12.20 -20.22 -8.91
CA GLU A 450 13.24 -19.98 -7.94
C GLU A 450 14.59 -19.91 -8.68
N LEU A 451 15.30 -18.80 -8.47
CA LEU A 451 16.68 -18.64 -8.94
C LEU A 451 17.61 -19.79 -8.50
N ALA A 452 17.27 -20.49 -7.41
CA ALA A 452 18.00 -21.66 -6.94
C ALA A 452 18.11 -22.78 -7.99
N ALA A 453 17.10 -22.94 -8.85
CA ALA A 453 17.15 -23.89 -9.99
C ALA A 453 18.03 -23.37 -11.14
N ILE A 454 18.40 -22.09 -11.14
CA ILE A 454 19.17 -21.42 -12.20
C ILE A 454 20.58 -21.05 -11.69
N ALA A 455 20.80 -20.98 -10.38
CA ALA A 455 22.05 -20.56 -9.73
C ALA A 455 23.22 -21.54 -9.87
N GLY A 456 23.01 -22.71 -10.43
CA GLY A 456 24.08 -23.59 -10.85
C GLY A 456 24.72 -23.16 -12.15
N ASN A 457 25.45 -22.02 -12.21
CA ASN A 457 26.25 -21.58 -13.38
C ASN A 457 25.51 -21.43 -14.73
N ALA A 458 24.22 -21.60 -14.78
CA ALA A 458 23.43 -21.32 -15.97
C ALA A 458 23.17 -19.82 -16.03
N ARG A 459 24.14 -19.18 -16.55
CA ARG A 459 24.24 -17.85 -17.12
C ARG A 459 22.90 -17.15 -17.33
N ILE A 460 22.91 -15.88 -17.05
CA ILE A 460 21.95 -14.85 -17.42
C ILE A 460 21.30 -15.11 -18.80
N GLY A 461 22.02 -15.70 -19.79
CA GLY A 461 21.46 -16.16 -21.07
C GLY A 461 20.30 -17.16 -20.94
N ALA A 462 20.35 -18.09 -20.00
CA ALA A 462 19.26 -19.05 -19.79
C ALA A 462 17.99 -18.39 -19.22
N LEU A 463 18.11 -17.29 -18.45
CA LEU A 463 16.96 -16.47 -18.02
C LEU A 463 16.30 -15.78 -19.23
N PHE A 464 17.11 -15.34 -20.20
CA PHE A 464 16.63 -14.78 -21.45
C PHE A 464 15.95 -15.79 -22.33
N ASP A 465 16.53 -16.98 -22.47
CA ASP A 465 15.96 -18.09 -23.27
C ASP A 465 14.61 -18.52 -22.65
N LEU A 466 14.52 -18.60 -21.32
CA LEU A 466 13.27 -18.89 -20.61
C LEU A 466 12.20 -17.80 -20.77
N ALA A 467 12.62 -16.53 -20.80
CA ALA A 467 11.70 -15.41 -21.07
C ALA A 467 11.28 -15.34 -22.56
N GLN A 468 11.99 -16.06 -23.44
CA GLN A 468 11.72 -16.13 -24.87
C GLN A 468 11.06 -17.44 -25.31
N GLU A 469 11.03 -18.50 -24.48
CA GLU A 469 10.29 -19.70 -24.83
C GLU A 469 8.83 -19.33 -25.13
N PRO A 470 8.33 -19.63 -26.35
CA PRO A 470 6.92 -19.50 -26.63
C PRO A 470 6.18 -20.41 -25.65
N SER A 471 5.17 -19.92 -24.99
CA SER A 471 4.16 -20.76 -24.35
C SER A 471 3.87 -21.91 -25.30
N ALA A 472 3.98 -23.17 -24.85
CA ALA A 472 3.65 -24.31 -25.65
C ALA A 472 2.25 -24.07 -26.21
N ALA A 473 2.21 -23.59 -27.44
CA ALA A 473 0.97 -23.33 -28.16
C ALA A 473 0.21 -24.65 -28.13
N ALA A 474 -0.99 -24.62 -27.57
CA ALA A 474 -1.94 -25.68 -27.73
C ALA A 474 -1.93 -26.09 -29.21
N THR A 475 -1.41 -27.26 -29.52
CA THR A 475 -1.53 -27.87 -30.82
C THR A 475 -3.01 -28.00 -31.09
N VAL A 476 -3.55 -27.09 -31.88
CA VAL A 476 -4.90 -27.23 -32.47
C VAL A 476 -4.84 -28.54 -33.26
N PRO A 477 -5.65 -29.55 -32.94
CA PRO A 477 -5.70 -30.75 -33.72
C PRO A 477 -6.13 -30.34 -35.12
N ALA A 478 -5.32 -30.69 -36.13
CA ALA A 478 -5.66 -30.48 -37.53
C ALA A 478 -7.01 -31.15 -37.80
N GLU A 479 -7.98 -30.40 -38.28
CA GLU A 479 -9.22 -30.95 -38.82
C GLU A 479 -8.87 -32.02 -39.90
N PRO A 480 -9.55 -33.16 -39.88
CA PRO A 480 -9.32 -34.16 -40.93
C PRO A 480 -9.82 -33.59 -42.27
N ALA A 481 -8.92 -33.58 -43.25
CA ALA A 481 -9.22 -33.20 -44.62
C ALA A 481 -10.39 -34.05 -45.14
N VAL A 482 -11.52 -33.38 -45.44
CA VAL A 482 -12.65 -34.01 -46.14
C VAL A 482 -12.17 -34.34 -47.56
N ALA A 483 -11.98 -35.62 -47.83
CA ALA A 483 -11.72 -36.12 -49.17
C ALA A 483 -12.95 -35.88 -50.05
N ALA A 484 -12.82 -34.99 -51.03
CA ALA A 484 -13.79 -34.85 -52.10
C ALA A 484 -13.71 -36.08 -52.98
N ALA A 485 -14.72 -36.97 -52.88
CA ALA A 485 -14.93 -38.04 -53.86
C ALA A 485 -15.64 -37.42 -55.07
N ALA A 486 -14.92 -37.46 -56.21
CA ALA A 486 -15.49 -37.20 -57.50
C ALA A 486 -16.25 -38.47 -57.96
N ALA A 487 -17.50 -38.29 -58.37
CA ALA A 487 -18.19 -39.04 -59.40
C ALA A 487 -19.27 -38.15 -60.01
#